data_ff88b802bc9aba1b46c6a9488b41f85a
#
_entry.id   ff88b802bc9aba1b46c6a9488b41f85a
#
_cell.length_a   1.000
_cell.length_b   1.000
_cell.length_c   1.000
_cell.angle_alpha   90.00
_cell.angle_beta   90.00
_cell.angle_gamma   90.00
#
_symmetry.space_group_name_H-M   'P 1'
#
loop_
_entity.id
_entity.type
_entity.pdbx_description
1 polymer ?
#
loop_
_entity_poly.entity_id
_entity_poly.type
_entity_poly.pdbx_seq_one_letter_code
_entity_poly.pdbx_strand_id
1 'polypeptide(L)'
;FLTSAPPDDRLISLAVKGKLSDPMTLKNEAYRLLRLPQRRAFVRHFTGQWLGTRKLMDIMPDPRLLKFYGPDRQAMINETELFFEEMLVENHSLEHFIDPGFSFRNQNLNKIYGGEITGNKMQRVTFPKGGKQGGLLGLASIMMATANGVDTHPVHRGVWLLENVLGQPTPPPPADVPSVAPDTSGTITMREKMLAHQADASCARCHTKIDPLGFVMEHYDPVGRWRE
;
A
#
# COMPACT_ATOMS: atom_id res chain seq x y z
N PHE A 1 18.74 11.97 1.57
CA PHE A 1 17.53 11.20 1.88
C PHE A 1 16.31 11.76 1.15
N LEU A 2 15.81 12.99 1.50
CA LEU A 2 14.57 13.57 0.97
C LEU A 2 14.53 13.83 -0.54
N THR A 3 15.67 13.84 -1.21
CA THR A 3 15.77 14.03 -2.66
C THR A 3 16.37 12.83 -3.37
N SER A 4 16.85 11.83 -2.62
CA SER A 4 17.64 10.70 -3.13
C SER A 4 18.82 11.15 -4.02
N ALA A 5 19.37 12.32 -3.73
CA ALA A 5 20.47 12.95 -4.43
C ALA A 5 21.52 13.51 -3.42
N PRO A 6 22.75 13.80 -3.87
CA PRO A 6 23.72 14.53 -3.05
C PRO A 6 23.15 15.86 -2.56
N PRO A 7 23.68 16.41 -1.44
CA PRO A 7 23.28 17.72 -0.96
C PRO A 7 23.58 18.80 -2.02
N ASP A 8 22.65 19.75 -2.14
CA ASP A 8 22.85 20.91 -3.01
C ASP A 8 23.82 21.94 -2.38
N ASP A 9 24.27 22.90 -3.17
CA ASP A 9 25.27 23.93 -2.73
C ASP A 9 24.78 24.70 -1.52
N ARG A 10 23.46 24.92 -1.39
CA ARG A 10 22.88 25.58 -0.23
C ARG A 10 23.05 24.77 1.05
N LEU A 11 22.76 23.47 1.01
CA LEU A 11 22.99 22.58 2.16
C LEU A 11 24.46 22.51 2.51
N ILE A 12 25.35 22.40 1.52
CA ILE A 12 26.80 22.39 1.71
C ILE A 12 27.24 23.69 2.41
N SER A 13 26.79 24.84 1.91
CA SER A 13 27.10 26.13 2.51
C SER A 13 26.64 26.27 3.96
N LEU A 14 25.43 25.78 4.27
CA LEU A 14 24.89 25.79 5.64
C LEU A 14 25.67 24.84 6.56
N ALA A 15 26.07 23.69 6.06
CA ALA A 15 26.90 22.74 6.80
C ALA A 15 28.26 23.31 7.16
N VAL A 16 28.96 23.88 6.18
CA VAL A 16 30.27 24.55 6.39
C VAL A 16 30.17 25.66 7.43
N LYS A 17 29.07 26.40 7.47
CA LYS A 17 28.80 27.45 8.46
C LYS A 17 28.29 26.93 9.82
N GLY A 18 28.16 25.62 10.00
CA GLY A 18 27.63 25.01 11.23
C GLY A 18 26.15 25.27 11.47
N LYS A 19 25.43 25.85 10.49
CA LYS A 19 24.03 26.28 10.67
C LYS A 19 23.00 25.13 10.64
N LEU A 20 23.35 23.96 10.16
CA LEU A 20 22.47 22.80 10.16
C LEU A 20 22.27 22.19 11.56
N SER A 21 23.07 22.58 12.55
CA SER A 21 22.86 22.21 13.96
C SER A 21 21.74 23.01 14.62
N ASP A 22 21.31 24.13 14.02
CA ASP A 22 20.15 24.88 14.49
C ASP A 22 18.85 24.19 14.05
N PRO A 23 17.96 23.79 15.00
CA PRO A 23 16.74 23.05 14.68
C PRO A 23 15.80 23.78 13.71
N MET A 24 15.73 25.11 13.79
CA MET A 24 14.87 25.89 12.91
C MET A 24 15.41 25.90 11.47
N THR A 25 16.70 26.09 11.30
CA THR A 25 17.38 26.03 9.99
C THR A 25 17.20 24.64 9.39
N LEU A 26 17.43 23.59 10.17
CA LEU A 26 17.24 22.20 9.71
C LEU A 26 15.80 21.94 9.25
N LYS A 27 14.82 22.35 10.04
CA LYS A 27 13.39 22.24 9.70
C LYS A 27 13.05 22.95 8.40
N ASN A 28 13.50 24.19 8.24
CA ASN A 28 13.26 24.99 7.05
C ASN A 28 13.88 24.36 5.79
N GLU A 29 15.09 23.82 5.90
CA GLU A 29 15.73 23.11 4.80
C GLU A 29 15.02 21.80 4.46
N ALA A 30 14.53 21.04 5.45
CA ALA A 30 13.72 19.85 5.20
C ALA A 30 12.45 20.19 4.42
N TYR A 31 11.70 21.23 4.81
CA TYR A 31 10.54 21.70 4.06
C TYR A 31 10.88 22.17 2.66
N ARG A 32 12.02 22.87 2.51
CA ARG A 32 12.48 23.31 1.19
C ARG A 32 12.72 22.10 0.28
N LEU A 33 13.45 21.10 0.76
CA LEU A 33 13.77 19.88 -0.02
C LEU A 33 12.49 19.11 -0.41
N LEU A 34 11.53 19.02 0.50
CA LEU A 34 10.24 18.38 0.22
C LEU A 34 9.39 19.13 -0.83
N ARG A 35 9.69 20.40 -1.11
CA ARG A 35 9.04 21.16 -2.19
C ARG A 35 9.76 21.03 -3.54
N LEU A 36 10.97 20.48 -3.58
CA LEU A 36 11.68 20.26 -4.83
C LEU A 36 11.08 19.09 -5.62
N PRO A 37 11.10 19.14 -6.97
CA PRO A 37 10.63 18.00 -7.80
C PRO A 37 11.35 16.67 -7.49
N GLN A 38 12.59 16.74 -7.02
CA GLN A 38 13.41 15.57 -6.64
C GLN A 38 12.83 14.76 -5.49
N ARG A 39 11.91 15.32 -4.67
CA ARG A 39 11.17 14.56 -3.64
C ARG A 39 10.48 13.30 -4.19
N ARG A 40 10.12 13.29 -5.48
CA ARG A 40 9.49 12.12 -6.12
C ARG A 40 10.36 10.88 -6.06
N ALA A 41 11.67 11.02 -6.07
CA ALA A 41 12.57 9.87 -5.89
C ALA A 41 12.45 9.31 -4.46
N PHE A 42 12.39 10.17 -3.44
CA PHE A 42 12.12 9.75 -2.06
C PHE A 42 10.76 9.07 -1.96
N VAL A 43 9.69 9.69 -2.45
CA VAL A 43 8.32 9.13 -2.42
C VAL A 43 8.32 7.72 -3.01
N ARG A 44 8.86 7.54 -4.23
CA ARG A 44 8.94 6.24 -4.91
C ARG A 44 9.73 5.20 -4.09
N HIS A 45 10.89 5.57 -3.58
CA HIS A 45 11.72 4.64 -2.84
C HIS A 45 11.10 4.27 -1.49
N PHE A 46 10.54 5.24 -0.79
CA PHE A 46 9.94 5.04 0.51
C PHE A 46 8.66 4.19 0.40
N THR A 47 7.69 4.59 -0.42
CA THR A 47 6.44 3.85 -0.59
C THR A 47 6.68 2.46 -1.15
N GLY A 48 7.59 2.33 -2.11
CA GLY A 48 7.96 1.05 -2.71
C GLY A 48 8.51 0.05 -1.71
N GLN A 49 9.26 0.51 -0.69
CA GLN A 49 9.77 -0.33 0.38
C GLN A 49 8.73 -0.54 1.48
N TRP A 50 8.20 0.56 2.02
CA TRP A 50 7.27 0.53 3.15
C TRP A 50 6.00 -0.26 2.82
N LEU A 51 5.38 0.02 1.67
CA LEU A 51 4.10 -0.60 1.28
C LEU A 51 4.25 -1.88 0.44
N GLY A 52 5.49 -2.21 0.03
CA GLY A 52 5.79 -3.41 -0.76
C GLY A 52 5.38 -3.30 -2.23
N THR A 53 5.05 -2.10 -2.73
CA THR A 53 4.55 -1.91 -4.10
C THR A 53 5.58 -2.21 -5.20
N ARG A 54 6.86 -2.34 -4.87
CA ARG A 54 7.91 -2.79 -5.82
C ARG A 54 7.62 -4.17 -6.41
N LYS A 55 6.94 -5.04 -5.65
CA LYS A 55 6.60 -6.40 -6.07
C LYS A 55 5.51 -6.47 -7.14
N LEU A 56 4.76 -5.36 -7.36
CA LEU A 56 3.62 -5.39 -8.28
C LEU A 56 3.98 -5.78 -9.70
N MET A 57 5.18 -5.42 -10.15
CA MET A 57 5.61 -5.74 -11.52
C MET A 57 5.87 -7.23 -11.71
N ASP A 58 6.18 -7.96 -10.64
CA ASP A 58 6.47 -9.40 -10.65
C ASP A 58 5.22 -10.26 -10.38
N ILE A 59 4.14 -9.67 -9.85
CA ILE A 59 2.90 -10.38 -9.57
C ILE A 59 2.09 -10.54 -10.85
N MET A 60 1.70 -11.77 -11.15
CA MET A 60 0.83 -12.11 -12.29
C MET A 60 -0.54 -12.56 -11.75
N PRO A 61 -1.54 -11.66 -11.73
CA PRO A 61 -2.91 -12.04 -11.36
C PRO A 61 -3.46 -13.07 -12.34
N ASP A 62 -4.32 -13.95 -11.84
CA ASP A 62 -5.04 -14.90 -12.69
C ASP A 62 -5.83 -14.13 -13.77
N PRO A 63 -5.64 -14.41 -15.06
CA PRO A 63 -6.35 -13.74 -16.13
C PRO A 63 -7.87 -13.87 -16.08
N ARG A 64 -8.38 -14.86 -15.33
CA ARG A 64 -9.82 -15.03 -15.06
C ARG A 64 -10.37 -13.93 -14.14
N LEU A 65 -9.56 -13.39 -13.24
CA LEU A 65 -9.96 -12.29 -12.37
C LEU A 65 -10.04 -10.98 -13.16
N LEU A 66 -8.94 -10.63 -13.82
CA LEU A 66 -8.85 -9.42 -14.63
C LEU A 66 -7.59 -9.49 -15.52
N LYS A 67 -7.73 -9.10 -16.78
CA LYS A 67 -6.57 -8.97 -17.66
C LYS A 67 -5.78 -7.70 -17.30
N PHE A 68 -4.60 -7.88 -16.75
CA PHE A 68 -3.67 -6.81 -16.39
C PHE A 68 -2.56 -6.67 -17.42
N TYR A 69 -2.21 -5.41 -17.69
CA TYR A 69 -1.09 -5.03 -18.51
C TYR A 69 -0.11 -4.16 -17.70
N GLY A 70 1.09 -3.94 -18.25
CA GLY A 70 2.09 -3.08 -17.59
C GLY A 70 1.57 -1.69 -17.21
N PRO A 71 0.84 -0.98 -18.08
CA PRO A 71 0.24 0.33 -17.76
C PRO A 71 -0.73 0.31 -16.58
N ASP A 72 -1.45 -0.80 -16.36
CA ASP A 72 -2.39 -0.92 -15.23
C ASP A 72 -1.63 -0.97 -13.90
N ARG A 73 -0.59 -1.81 -13.82
CA ARG A 73 0.27 -1.90 -12.63
C ARG A 73 0.98 -0.59 -12.36
N GLN A 74 1.47 0.06 -13.41
CA GLN A 74 2.11 1.37 -13.25
C GLN A 74 1.12 2.42 -12.74
N ALA A 75 -0.14 2.37 -13.16
CA ALA A 75 -1.18 3.25 -12.66
C ALA A 75 -1.47 3.01 -11.16
N MET A 76 -1.51 1.74 -10.71
CA MET A 76 -1.64 1.39 -9.29
C MET A 76 -0.46 1.92 -8.45
N ILE A 77 0.77 1.78 -8.95
CA ILE A 77 1.97 2.32 -8.30
C ILE A 77 1.89 3.86 -8.23
N ASN A 78 1.55 4.50 -9.35
CA ASN A 78 1.44 5.96 -9.43
C ASN A 78 0.34 6.51 -8.50
N GLU A 79 -0.79 5.81 -8.35
CA GLU A 79 -1.84 6.16 -7.38
C GLU A 79 -1.27 6.24 -5.97
N THR A 80 -0.54 5.21 -5.56
CA THR A 80 0.08 5.11 -4.24
C THR A 80 1.12 6.20 -4.01
N GLU A 81 1.99 6.41 -4.99
CA GLU A 81 3.04 7.45 -4.93
C GLU A 81 2.43 8.85 -4.82
N LEU A 82 1.45 9.18 -5.66
CA LEU A 82 0.78 10.49 -5.64
C LEU A 82 -0.05 10.71 -4.38
N PHE A 83 -0.73 9.68 -3.89
CA PHE A 83 -1.44 9.74 -2.63
C PHE A 83 -0.48 10.08 -1.48
N PHE A 84 0.63 9.36 -1.37
CA PHE A 84 1.63 9.64 -0.35
C PHE A 84 2.32 11.00 -0.55
N GLU A 85 2.59 11.40 -1.79
CA GLU A 85 3.17 12.72 -2.10
C GLU A 85 2.26 13.84 -1.60
N GLU A 86 0.94 13.75 -1.82
CA GLU A 86 -0.03 14.74 -1.34
C GLU A 86 -0.09 14.75 0.19
N MET A 87 -0.14 13.57 0.83
CA MET A 87 -0.10 13.47 2.30
C MET A 87 1.11 14.21 2.89
N LEU A 88 2.27 14.06 2.24
CA LEU A 88 3.54 14.63 2.69
C LEU A 88 3.63 16.14 2.42
N VAL A 89 3.26 16.58 1.23
CA VAL A 89 3.43 18.00 0.77
C VAL A 89 2.40 18.92 1.41
N GLU A 90 1.17 18.46 1.49
CA GLU A 90 0.05 19.22 2.07
C GLU A 90 -0.03 19.05 3.60
N ASN A 91 0.85 18.22 4.16
CA ASN A 91 0.91 17.92 5.60
C ASN A 91 -0.46 17.52 6.18
N HIS A 92 -1.15 16.61 5.48
CA HIS A 92 -2.44 16.10 5.94
C HIS A 92 -2.34 15.34 7.27
N SER A 93 -3.43 15.30 8.02
CA SER A 93 -3.54 14.44 9.22
C SER A 93 -3.31 12.97 8.85
N LEU A 94 -2.67 12.21 9.77
CA LEU A 94 -2.46 10.77 9.59
C LEU A 94 -3.77 9.98 9.44
N GLU A 95 -4.89 10.52 9.91
CA GLU A 95 -6.22 9.94 9.70
C GLU A 95 -6.56 9.77 8.22
N HIS A 96 -6.02 10.63 7.35
CA HIS A 96 -6.19 10.53 5.90
C HIS A 96 -5.52 9.30 5.29
N PHE A 97 -4.61 8.62 6.00
CA PHE A 97 -4.15 7.31 5.56
C PHE A 97 -5.26 6.25 5.62
N ILE A 98 -6.28 6.45 6.43
CA ILE A 98 -7.43 5.54 6.57
C ILE A 98 -8.63 6.07 5.78
N ASP A 99 -9.01 7.34 5.96
CA ASP A 99 -10.18 7.96 5.34
C ASP A 99 -9.86 9.32 4.71
N PRO A 100 -9.19 9.34 3.55
CA PRO A 100 -8.72 10.58 2.93
C PRO A 100 -9.79 11.40 2.21
N GLY A 101 -10.86 10.78 1.72
CA GLY A 101 -11.83 11.40 0.82
C GLY A 101 -11.28 11.75 -0.57
N PHE A 102 -10.08 11.29 -0.91
CA PHE A 102 -9.45 11.50 -2.23
C PHE A 102 -8.51 10.36 -2.62
N SER A 103 -8.21 10.25 -3.91
CA SER A 103 -7.14 9.44 -4.48
C SER A 103 -6.70 10.03 -5.82
N PHE A 104 -5.83 9.33 -6.54
CA PHE A 104 -5.37 9.68 -7.88
C PHE A 104 -5.64 8.55 -8.86
N ARG A 105 -6.29 8.84 -9.98
CA ARG A 105 -6.73 7.83 -10.94
C ARG A 105 -6.54 8.29 -12.37
N ASN A 106 -6.45 7.30 -13.26
CA ASN A 106 -6.53 7.47 -14.70
C ASN A 106 -7.43 6.37 -15.30
N GLN A 107 -7.59 6.34 -16.62
CA GLN A 107 -8.43 5.37 -17.30
C GLN A 107 -8.07 3.91 -17.00
N ASN A 108 -6.79 3.60 -16.71
CA ASN A 108 -6.34 2.22 -16.45
C ASN A 108 -6.93 1.66 -15.13
N LEU A 109 -7.28 2.55 -14.18
CA LEU A 109 -7.86 2.16 -12.90
C LEU A 109 -9.38 2.02 -12.92
N ASN A 110 -10.07 2.44 -14.01
CA ASN A 110 -11.52 2.28 -14.13
C ASN A 110 -11.97 0.82 -14.00
N LYS A 111 -11.17 -0.12 -14.51
CA LYS A 111 -11.47 -1.55 -14.43
C LYS A 111 -11.43 -2.13 -13.00
N ILE A 112 -10.80 -1.40 -12.08
CA ILE A 112 -10.68 -1.78 -10.66
C ILE A 112 -11.74 -1.08 -9.83
N TYR A 113 -11.80 0.24 -9.94
CA TYR A 113 -12.63 1.08 -9.08
C TYR A 113 -13.97 1.48 -9.70
N GLY A 114 -14.18 1.14 -10.97
CA GLY A 114 -15.28 1.71 -11.76
C GLY A 114 -15.01 3.15 -12.17
N GLY A 115 -16.00 3.76 -12.82
CA GLY A 115 -15.91 5.13 -13.30
C GLY A 115 -15.53 5.26 -14.77
N GLU A 116 -15.49 6.49 -15.25
CA GLU A 116 -15.29 6.84 -16.67
C GLU A 116 -14.17 7.87 -16.86
N ILE A 117 -13.11 7.77 -16.06
CA ILE A 117 -11.95 8.65 -16.20
C ILE A 117 -11.30 8.39 -17.55
N THR A 118 -11.00 9.44 -18.29
CA THR A 118 -10.37 9.36 -19.61
C THR A 118 -8.92 9.83 -19.57
N GLY A 119 -8.09 9.23 -20.42
CA GLY A 119 -6.68 9.56 -20.59
C GLY A 119 -5.75 8.89 -19.58
N ASN A 120 -4.46 8.91 -19.91
CA ASN A 120 -3.40 8.21 -19.14
C ASN A 120 -2.83 9.05 -17.99
N LYS A 121 -3.08 10.37 -17.99
CA LYS A 121 -2.60 11.24 -16.92
C LYS A 121 -3.38 10.97 -15.65
N MET A 122 -2.68 10.80 -14.53
CA MET A 122 -3.31 10.68 -13.23
C MET A 122 -4.04 11.98 -12.86
N GLN A 123 -5.27 11.86 -12.41
CA GLN A 123 -6.16 12.94 -12.01
C GLN A 123 -6.54 12.73 -10.55
N ARG A 124 -6.55 13.82 -9.78
CA ARG A 124 -7.05 13.78 -8.41
C ARG A 124 -8.57 13.62 -8.44
N VAL A 125 -9.05 12.60 -7.74
CA VAL A 125 -10.49 12.33 -7.58
C VAL A 125 -10.87 12.48 -6.12
N THR A 126 -12.12 12.88 -5.87
CA THR A 126 -12.69 13.01 -4.52
C THR A 126 -13.91 12.12 -4.38
N PHE A 127 -14.12 11.60 -3.18
CA PHE A 127 -15.28 10.79 -2.84
C PHE A 127 -15.71 11.04 -1.38
N PRO A 128 -16.96 10.71 -1.02
CA PRO A 128 -17.43 10.88 0.35
C PRO A 128 -16.55 10.10 1.35
N LYS A 129 -16.31 10.69 2.51
CA LYS A 129 -15.67 10.00 3.64
C LYS A 129 -16.49 8.78 4.08
N GLY A 130 -15.81 7.78 4.62
CA GLY A 130 -16.45 6.52 5.02
C GLY A 130 -16.89 5.64 3.85
N GLY A 131 -16.45 5.97 2.63
CA GLY A 131 -16.77 5.19 1.43
C GLY A 131 -15.95 3.90 1.30
N LYS A 132 -16.31 3.11 0.29
CA LYS A 132 -15.62 1.84 -0.06
C LYS A 132 -14.24 2.04 -0.70
N GLN A 133 -13.73 3.27 -0.78
CA GLN A 133 -12.55 3.61 -1.58
C GLN A 133 -11.68 4.64 -0.86
N GLY A 134 -10.39 4.55 -1.10
CA GLY A 134 -9.41 5.48 -0.55
C GLY A 134 -8.64 4.97 0.66
N GLY A 135 -7.66 5.74 1.06
CA GLY A 135 -6.72 5.36 2.10
C GLY A 135 -5.83 4.19 1.74
N LEU A 136 -4.86 3.88 2.59
CA LEU A 136 -3.91 2.79 2.34
C LEU A 136 -4.63 1.44 2.17
N LEU A 137 -5.66 1.19 3.00
CA LEU A 137 -6.38 -0.09 3.01
C LEU A 137 -7.34 -0.26 1.83
N GLY A 138 -7.52 0.76 0.99
CA GLY A 138 -8.34 0.71 -0.22
C GLY A 138 -7.53 0.80 -1.51
N LEU A 139 -6.20 0.96 -1.45
CA LEU A 139 -5.36 1.04 -2.64
C LEU A 139 -5.19 -0.34 -3.29
N ALA A 140 -5.52 -0.42 -4.57
CA ALA A 140 -5.40 -1.65 -5.35
C ALA A 140 -3.96 -2.21 -5.36
N SER A 141 -2.96 -1.34 -5.33
CA SER A 141 -1.55 -1.71 -5.21
C SER A 141 -1.27 -2.55 -3.95
N ILE A 142 -1.84 -2.16 -2.81
CA ILE A 142 -1.67 -2.86 -1.54
C ILE A 142 -2.44 -4.17 -1.56
N MET A 143 -3.68 -4.15 -2.05
CA MET A 143 -4.49 -5.37 -2.17
C MET A 143 -3.79 -6.42 -3.02
N MET A 144 -3.21 -6.01 -4.15
CA MET A 144 -2.47 -6.89 -5.04
C MET A 144 -1.12 -7.33 -4.44
N ALA A 145 -0.37 -6.43 -3.80
CA ALA A 145 0.92 -6.76 -3.19
C ALA A 145 0.81 -7.74 -2.02
N THR A 146 -0.37 -7.83 -1.40
CA THR A 146 -0.67 -8.70 -0.25
C THR A 146 -1.49 -9.93 -0.62
N ALA A 147 -1.77 -10.14 -1.91
CA ALA A 147 -2.43 -11.32 -2.47
C ALA A 147 -1.41 -12.26 -3.13
N ASN A 148 -1.86 -13.45 -3.53
CA ASN A 148 -1.03 -14.42 -4.26
C ASN A 148 -1.33 -14.45 -5.79
N GLY A 149 -2.16 -13.52 -6.27
CA GLY A 149 -2.60 -13.43 -7.66
C GLY A 149 -3.85 -14.26 -7.99
N VAL A 150 -4.24 -15.19 -7.13
CA VAL A 150 -5.47 -16.01 -7.26
C VAL A 150 -6.45 -15.67 -6.15
N ASP A 151 -5.98 -15.76 -4.90
CA ASP A 151 -6.77 -15.52 -3.68
C ASP A 151 -6.31 -14.24 -2.97
N THR A 152 -7.20 -13.68 -2.15
CA THR A 152 -6.98 -12.47 -1.35
C THR A 152 -5.91 -12.63 -0.28
N HIS A 153 -5.71 -13.82 0.23
CA HIS A 153 -4.74 -14.18 1.26
C HIS A 153 -4.83 -13.33 2.55
N PRO A 154 -5.92 -13.46 3.34
CA PRO A 154 -6.16 -12.62 4.52
C PRO A 154 -5.01 -12.65 5.54
N VAL A 155 -4.31 -13.79 5.69
CA VAL A 155 -3.15 -13.89 6.58
C VAL A 155 -2.04 -12.92 6.15
N HIS A 156 -1.68 -12.88 4.87
CA HIS A 156 -0.68 -11.93 4.36
C HIS A 156 -1.14 -10.47 4.54
N ARG A 157 -2.42 -10.17 4.31
CA ARG A 157 -3.00 -8.85 4.56
C ARG A 157 -2.89 -8.44 6.03
N GLY A 158 -3.23 -9.37 6.94
CA GLY A 158 -3.14 -9.15 8.38
C GLY A 158 -1.70 -8.95 8.85
N VAL A 159 -0.76 -9.78 8.39
CA VAL A 159 0.68 -9.63 8.67
C VAL A 159 1.18 -8.29 8.13
N TRP A 160 0.86 -7.95 6.88
CA TRP A 160 1.24 -6.68 6.28
C TRP A 160 0.76 -5.48 7.12
N LEU A 161 -0.49 -5.51 7.59
CA LEU A 161 -1.06 -4.44 8.40
C LEU A 161 -0.34 -4.32 9.75
N LEU A 162 -0.07 -5.45 10.41
CA LEU A 162 0.69 -5.47 11.66
C LEU A 162 2.09 -4.89 11.49
N GLU A 163 2.81 -5.33 10.49
CA GLU A 163 4.22 -4.95 10.29
C GLU A 163 4.37 -3.53 9.74
N ASN A 164 3.63 -3.19 8.68
CA ASN A 164 3.87 -1.95 7.95
C ASN A 164 3.06 -0.76 8.48
N VAL A 165 1.92 -0.98 9.12
CA VAL A 165 1.08 0.11 9.63
C VAL A 165 1.16 0.20 11.16
N LEU A 166 1.07 -0.92 11.86
CA LEU A 166 1.04 -0.95 13.31
C LEU A 166 2.43 -1.10 13.97
N GLY A 167 3.48 -1.38 13.18
CA GLY A 167 4.85 -1.55 13.69
C GLY A 167 4.99 -2.74 14.66
N GLN A 168 4.17 -3.77 14.49
CA GLN A 168 4.15 -4.99 15.31
C GLN A 168 4.56 -6.20 14.47
N PRO A 169 5.87 -6.45 14.28
CA PRO A 169 6.33 -7.55 13.47
C PRO A 169 5.90 -8.89 14.07
N THR A 170 5.44 -9.78 13.20
CA THR A 170 5.07 -11.15 13.58
C THR A 170 6.29 -12.07 13.49
N PRO A 171 6.43 -13.05 14.40
CA PRO A 171 7.46 -14.06 14.24
C PRO A 171 7.21 -14.89 12.96
N PRO A 172 8.25 -15.40 12.29
CA PRO A 172 8.07 -16.27 11.14
C PRO A 172 7.27 -17.53 11.54
N PRO A 173 6.47 -18.09 10.61
CA PRO A 173 5.77 -19.34 10.88
C PRO A 173 6.78 -20.46 11.19
N PRO A 174 6.42 -21.44 12.04
CA PRO A 174 7.23 -22.64 12.23
C PRO A 174 7.52 -23.33 10.89
N ALA A 175 8.71 -23.92 10.76
CA ALA A 175 9.18 -24.49 9.50
C ALA A 175 8.36 -25.71 9.00
N ASP A 176 7.63 -26.34 9.88
CA ASP A 176 6.80 -27.53 9.63
C ASP A 176 5.32 -27.24 9.37
N VAL A 177 4.93 -25.94 9.36
CA VAL A 177 3.55 -25.56 9.05
C VAL A 177 3.34 -25.60 7.54
N PRO A 178 2.42 -26.45 7.04
CA PRO A 178 2.10 -26.47 5.61
C PRO A 178 1.43 -25.17 5.18
N SER A 179 1.83 -24.67 4.01
CA SER A 179 1.14 -23.52 3.41
C SER A 179 -0.32 -23.89 3.10
N VAL A 180 -1.24 -22.94 3.35
CA VAL A 180 -2.63 -23.11 2.92
C VAL A 180 -2.68 -22.99 1.40
N ALA A 181 -2.97 -24.11 0.73
CA ALA A 181 -3.08 -24.12 -0.72
C ALA A 181 -4.24 -23.26 -1.22
N PRO A 182 -4.06 -22.53 -2.34
CA PRO A 182 -5.14 -21.79 -2.98
C PRO A 182 -6.32 -22.72 -3.32
N ASP A 183 -7.55 -22.28 -3.05
CA ASP A 183 -8.73 -23.03 -3.44
C ASP A 183 -9.21 -22.59 -4.81
N THR A 184 -8.99 -23.41 -5.79
CA THR A 184 -9.48 -23.20 -7.15
C THR A 184 -10.88 -23.80 -7.39
N SER A 185 -11.42 -24.57 -6.42
CA SER A 185 -12.74 -25.21 -6.53
C SER A 185 -13.90 -24.25 -6.16
N GLY A 186 -13.62 -23.26 -5.31
CA GLY A 186 -14.63 -22.32 -4.81
C GLY A 186 -15.67 -22.93 -3.86
N THR A 187 -15.43 -24.15 -3.35
CA THR A 187 -16.35 -24.88 -2.50
C THR A 187 -16.28 -24.52 -1.02
N ILE A 188 -15.13 -23.98 -0.57
CA ILE A 188 -14.89 -23.60 0.82
C ILE A 188 -14.40 -22.15 0.84
N THR A 189 -14.99 -21.31 1.68
CA THR A 189 -14.56 -19.92 1.82
C THR A 189 -13.20 -19.84 2.51
N MET A 190 -12.43 -18.78 2.22
CA MET A 190 -11.15 -18.52 2.88
C MET A 190 -11.33 -18.41 4.41
N ARG A 191 -12.43 -17.85 4.86
CA ARG A 191 -12.75 -17.77 6.30
C ARG A 191 -12.93 -19.16 6.93
N GLU A 192 -13.63 -20.06 6.28
CA GLU A 192 -13.81 -21.44 6.78
C GLU A 192 -12.47 -22.18 6.85
N LYS A 193 -11.59 -22.01 5.85
CA LYS A 193 -10.24 -22.56 5.88
C LYS A 193 -9.42 -22.04 7.05
N MET A 194 -9.47 -20.75 7.31
CA MET A 194 -8.74 -20.13 8.41
C MET A 194 -9.27 -20.57 9.77
N LEU A 195 -10.59 -20.70 9.93
CA LEU A 195 -11.20 -21.21 11.16
C LEU A 195 -10.78 -22.66 11.42
N ALA A 196 -10.75 -23.51 10.39
CA ALA A 196 -10.26 -24.88 10.51
C ALA A 196 -8.76 -24.93 10.91
N HIS A 197 -7.94 -24.04 10.34
CA HIS A 197 -6.53 -23.94 10.69
C HIS A 197 -6.31 -23.47 12.16
N GLN A 198 -7.15 -22.57 12.65
CA GLN A 198 -7.10 -22.11 14.05
C GLN A 198 -7.58 -23.14 15.08
N ALA A 199 -8.14 -24.27 14.66
CA ALA A 199 -8.51 -25.34 15.59
C ALA A 199 -7.31 -25.92 16.33
N ASP A 200 -6.12 -25.82 15.75
CA ASP A 200 -4.87 -26.16 16.44
C ASP A 200 -4.41 -24.98 17.32
N ALA A 201 -4.15 -25.26 18.61
CA ALA A 201 -3.76 -24.23 19.59
C ALA A 201 -2.41 -23.56 19.26
N SER A 202 -1.49 -24.26 18.58
CA SER A 202 -0.20 -23.70 18.14
C SER A 202 -0.41 -22.67 17.05
N CYS A 203 -1.32 -22.90 16.12
CA CYS A 203 -1.69 -22.01 15.03
C CYS A 203 -2.51 -20.80 15.55
N ALA A 204 -3.49 -21.07 16.41
CA ALA A 204 -4.36 -20.06 17.00
C ALA A 204 -3.59 -18.92 17.69
N ARG A 205 -2.44 -19.24 18.30
CA ARG A 205 -1.62 -18.26 19.04
C ARG A 205 -1.21 -17.04 18.22
N CYS A 206 -0.93 -17.21 16.92
CA CYS A 206 -0.60 -16.12 16.01
C CYS A 206 -1.85 -15.63 15.26
N HIS A 207 -2.68 -16.55 14.76
CA HIS A 207 -3.80 -16.25 13.90
C HIS A 207 -4.91 -15.44 14.58
N THR A 208 -5.10 -15.55 15.89
CA THR A 208 -6.04 -14.69 16.67
C THR A 208 -5.74 -13.19 16.55
N LYS A 209 -4.47 -12.81 16.30
CA LYS A 209 -4.08 -11.41 16.10
C LYS A 209 -4.06 -11.03 14.61
N ILE A 210 -3.67 -11.93 13.75
CA ILE A 210 -3.43 -11.68 12.32
C ILE A 210 -4.75 -11.64 11.56
N ASP A 211 -5.57 -12.68 11.72
CA ASP A 211 -6.72 -12.92 10.83
C ASP A 211 -7.82 -11.87 10.92
N PRO A 212 -8.20 -11.33 12.10
CA PRO A 212 -9.18 -10.26 12.17
C PRO A 212 -8.80 -9.04 11.31
N LEU A 213 -7.51 -8.68 11.31
CA LEU A 213 -6.98 -7.55 10.54
C LEU A 213 -7.00 -7.84 9.03
N GLY A 214 -6.71 -9.07 8.64
CA GLY A 214 -6.81 -9.48 7.23
C GLY A 214 -8.25 -9.52 6.74
N PHE A 215 -9.18 -10.00 7.56
CA PHE A 215 -10.59 -10.09 7.21
C PHE A 215 -11.28 -8.73 7.03
N VAL A 216 -10.81 -7.67 7.67
CA VAL A 216 -11.30 -6.30 7.40
C VAL A 216 -11.14 -5.93 5.93
N MET A 217 -10.13 -6.46 5.25
CA MET A 217 -9.83 -6.18 3.84
C MET A 217 -10.43 -7.21 2.86
N GLU A 218 -11.22 -8.18 3.34
CA GLU A 218 -11.79 -9.25 2.48
C GLU A 218 -12.93 -8.79 1.56
N HIS A 219 -13.43 -7.57 1.74
CA HIS A 219 -14.29 -6.94 0.74
C HIS A 219 -13.55 -6.59 -0.56
N TYR A 220 -12.23 -6.60 -0.57
CA TYR A 220 -11.44 -6.39 -1.77
C TYR A 220 -10.94 -7.73 -2.32
N ASP A 221 -11.13 -7.94 -3.62
CA ASP A 221 -10.57 -9.08 -4.32
C ASP A 221 -9.03 -9.02 -4.44
N PRO A 222 -8.36 -10.03 -5.03
CA PRO A 222 -6.90 -10.04 -5.15
C PRO A 222 -6.31 -8.88 -5.95
N VAL A 223 -7.12 -8.17 -6.75
CA VAL A 223 -6.68 -7.05 -7.58
C VAL A 223 -7.21 -5.70 -7.11
N GLY A 224 -7.89 -5.67 -5.96
CA GLY A 224 -8.37 -4.45 -5.30
C GLY A 224 -9.76 -4.00 -5.71
N ARG A 225 -10.54 -4.81 -6.43
CA ARG A 225 -11.95 -4.50 -6.69
C ARG A 225 -12.80 -4.79 -5.47
N TRP A 226 -13.75 -3.92 -5.20
CA TRP A 226 -14.73 -4.15 -4.14
C TRP A 226 -15.69 -5.30 -4.50
N ARG A 227 -15.93 -6.19 -3.55
CA ARG A 227 -16.92 -7.28 -3.62
C ARG A 227 -18.09 -6.96 -2.69
N GLU A 228 -19.31 -7.20 -3.12
CA GLU A 228 -20.53 -7.10 -2.31
C GLU A 228 -20.74 -8.31 -1.40
#